data_84aa21aa335bae634f84243103f971b3
#
_entry.id   84aa21aa335bae634f84243103f971b3
#
_cell.length_a   1.000
_cell.length_b   1.000
_cell.length_c   1.000
_cell.angle_alpha   90.00
_cell.angle_beta   90.00
_cell.angle_gamma   90.00
#
_symmetry.space_group_name_H-M   'P 1'
#
loop_
_entity.id
_entity.type
_entity.pdbx_description
1 polymer ?
#
loop_
_entity_poly.entity_id
_entity_poly.type
_entity_poly.pdbx_seq_one_letter_code
_entity_poly.pdbx_strand_id
1 'polypeptide(L)'
;FDRDTLLPKIKILFEKLKYGGINDIKIVNPSWQEGVSKNITFIVTKDCQLACKYCYLVGKNEKERMPWETAKAAIDYVLDREDDPNFAYESVIWDFIGGEPFLEIDLIDKICDYIKTEMYRRNHHWFNSYRFSFSTNGINYDSEKVQKFIKKNHEHLSIGITIDGTARKHDLNRVYKNSERGSYKDVVR
;
A
#
# COMPACT_ATOMS: atom_id res chain seq x y z
N PHE A 1 -28.80 -7.58 9.65
CA PHE A 1 -28.43 -8.73 8.80
C PHE A 1 -29.24 -9.92 9.28
N ASP A 2 -30.18 -10.35 8.45
CA ASP A 2 -30.98 -11.54 8.72
C ASP A 2 -30.16 -12.79 8.38
N ARG A 3 -29.83 -13.57 9.41
CA ARG A 3 -29.04 -14.79 9.33
C ARG A 3 -29.68 -15.84 8.42
N ASP A 4 -30.99 -15.91 8.42
CA ASP A 4 -31.76 -16.93 7.70
C ASP A 4 -31.82 -16.66 6.19
N THR A 5 -31.66 -15.40 5.79
CA THR A 5 -31.55 -15.01 4.38
C THR A 5 -30.10 -15.10 3.85
N LEU A 6 -29.11 -14.94 4.72
CA LEU A 6 -27.69 -14.94 4.34
C LEU A 6 -27.12 -16.36 4.20
N LEU A 7 -27.49 -17.27 5.11
CA LEU A 7 -27.00 -18.65 5.11
C LEU A 7 -27.28 -19.42 3.82
N PRO A 8 -28.48 -19.35 3.21
CA PRO A 8 -28.72 -20.02 1.92
C PRO A 8 -27.89 -19.45 0.79
N LYS A 9 -27.69 -18.13 0.76
CA LYS A 9 -26.85 -17.46 -0.28
C LYS A 9 -25.38 -17.82 -0.14
N ILE A 10 -24.88 -17.88 1.09
CA ILE A 10 -23.51 -18.33 1.38
C ILE A 10 -23.35 -19.80 1.00
N LYS A 11 -24.33 -20.66 1.31
CA LYS A 11 -24.29 -22.07 0.95
C LYS A 11 -24.28 -22.29 -0.56
N ILE A 12 -25.11 -21.54 -1.32
CA ILE A 12 -25.12 -21.55 -2.78
C ILE A 12 -23.76 -21.07 -3.34
N LEU A 13 -23.16 -20.04 -2.74
CA LEU A 13 -21.85 -19.57 -3.12
C LEU A 13 -20.79 -20.64 -2.87
N PHE A 14 -20.78 -21.28 -1.71
CA PHE A 14 -19.87 -22.40 -1.40
C PHE A 14 -20.06 -23.60 -2.32
N GLU A 15 -21.30 -23.94 -2.67
CA GLU A 15 -21.59 -25.02 -3.62
C GLU A 15 -21.11 -24.66 -5.03
N LYS A 16 -21.33 -23.44 -5.48
CA LYS A 16 -20.76 -22.96 -6.75
C LYS A 16 -19.23 -22.94 -6.73
N LEU A 17 -18.63 -22.57 -5.61
CA LEU A 17 -17.17 -22.58 -5.42
C LEU A 17 -16.62 -24.01 -5.39
N LYS A 18 -17.37 -24.98 -4.85
CA LYS A 18 -16.94 -26.36 -4.70
C LYS A 18 -17.17 -27.22 -5.96
N TYR A 19 -18.22 -26.93 -6.73
CA TYR A 19 -18.66 -27.78 -7.84
C TYR A 19 -18.76 -27.10 -9.20
N GLY A 20 -18.67 -25.79 -9.29
CA GLY A 20 -19.04 -25.05 -10.47
C GLY A 20 -18.00 -24.09 -10.99
N GLY A 21 -16.74 -24.42 -11.04
CA GLY A 21 -15.89 -23.66 -11.92
C GLY A 21 -14.93 -22.64 -11.32
N ILE A 22 -14.54 -22.78 -10.04
CA ILE A 22 -13.27 -22.14 -9.65
C ILE A 22 -12.08 -22.79 -10.35
N ASN A 23 -12.22 -24.03 -10.81
CA ASN A 23 -11.22 -24.66 -11.67
C ASN A 23 -11.03 -23.95 -13.04
N ASP A 24 -11.99 -23.08 -13.43
CA ASP A 24 -11.89 -22.27 -14.65
C ASP A 24 -11.47 -20.81 -14.35
N ILE A 25 -11.40 -20.40 -13.09
CA ILE A 25 -10.67 -19.19 -12.73
C ILE A 25 -9.18 -19.56 -12.81
N LYS A 26 -8.64 -19.51 -14.00
CA LYS A 26 -7.19 -19.32 -14.16
C LYS A 26 -6.87 -18.07 -13.38
N ILE A 27 -6.25 -18.23 -12.20
CA ILE A 27 -5.56 -17.11 -11.55
C ILE A 27 -4.43 -16.78 -12.51
N VAL A 28 -4.74 -15.93 -13.48
CA VAL A 28 -3.82 -15.48 -14.52
C VAL A 28 -2.97 -14.37 -13.92
N ASN A 29 -2.27 -14.70 -12.84
CA ASN A 29 -1.19 -13.84 -12.42
C ASN A 29 -0.09 -14.68 -11.76
N PRO A 30 0.86 -15.21 -12.56
CA PRO A 30 2.03 -15.89 -12.03
C PRO A 30 2.86 -14.98 -11.10
N SER A 31 2.64 -13.67 -11.13
CA SER A 31 3.32 -12.69 -10.27
C SER A 31 2.94 -12.76 -8.78
N TRP A 32 1.96 -13.58 -8.39
CA TRP A 32 1.57 -13.80 -7.00
C TRP A 32 2.15 -15.10 -6.41
N GLN A 33 3.06 -15.75 -7.08
CA GLN A 33 3.80 -16.87 -6.50
C GLN A 33 4.77 -16.31 -5.45
N GLU A 34 4.80 -16.91 -4.27
CA GLU A 34 5.80 -16.63 -3.25
C GLU A 34 7.20 -16.71 -3.87
N GLY A 35 8.00 -15.65 -3.70
CA GLY A 35 9.37 -15.63 -4.21
C GLY A 35 9.60 -14.96 -5.56
N VAL A 36 8.56 -14.50 -6.28
CA VAL A 36 8.72 -13.85 -7.58
C VAL A 36 9.02 -12.35 -7.47
N SER A 37 8.55 -11.70 -6.39
CA SER A 37 8.73 -10.26 -6.20
C SER A 37 9.48 -9.93 -4.94
N LYS A 38 10.49 -9.07 -5.05
CA LYS A 38 11.14 -8.45 -3.88
C LYS A 38 10.26 -7.35 -3.33
N ASN A 39 10.07 -7.31 -2.02
CA ASN A 39 9.40 -6.19 -1.35
C ASN A 39 10.43 -5.31 -0.65
N ILE A 40 10.44 -4.02 -0.98
CA ILE A 40 11.27 -2.97 -0.38
C ILE A 40 10.36 -1.94 0.25
N THR A 41 10.37 -1.85 1.57
CA THR A 41 9.44 -1.00 2.32
C THR A 41 10.11 0.27 2.82
N PHE A 42 9.52 1.43 2.52
CA PHE A 42 9.89 2.74 3.04
C PHE A 42 8.92 3.18 4.12
N ILE A 43 9.41 3.41 5.33
CA ILE A 43 8.66 4.10 6.39
C ILE A 43 8.96 5.58 6.26
N VAL A 44 8.13 6.29 5.47
CA VAL A 44 8.43 7.69 5.09
C VAL A 44 8.17 8.69 6.21
N THR A 45 7.31 8.36 7.16
CA THR A 45 7.03 9.19 8.34
C THR A 45 6.41 8.37 9.48
N LYS A 46 6.59 8.81 10.71
CA LYS A 46 5.84 8.32 11.88
C LYS A 46 4.59 9.16 12.17
N ASP A 47 4.44 10.34 11.56
CA ASP A 47 3.25 11.19 11.76
C ASP A 47 2.02 10.61 11.07
N CYS A 48 0.87 10.80 11.71
CA CYS A 48 -0.43 10.38 11.21
C CYS A 48 -1.50 11.32 11.73
N GLN A 49 -2.57 11.57 10.96
CA GLN A 49 -3.74 12.31 11.44
C GLN A 49 -4.56 11.49 12.44
N LEU A 50 -4.43 10.16 12.39
CA LEU A 50 -5.20 9.25 13.22
C LEU A 50 -4.42 8.72 14.42
N ALA A 51 -5.16 8.35 15.46
CA ALA A 51 -4.70 7.68 16.66
C ALA A 51 -5.39 6.30 16.80
N CYS A 52 -5.29 5.46 15.76
CA CYS A 52 -5.91 4.13 15.76
C CYS A 52 -5.49 3.32 16.97
N LYS A 53 -6.46 2.70 17.67
CA LYS A 53 -6.24 1.99 18.94
C LYS A 53 -5.36 0.75 18.79
N TYR A 54 -5.37 0.13 17.62
CA TYR A 54 -4.61 -1.10 17.32
C TYR A 54 -3.35 -0.84 16.47
N CYS A 55 -2.94 0.42 16.33
CA CYS A 55 -1.78 0.74 15.50
C CYS A 55 -0.51 0.08 16.04
N TYR A 56 0.17 -0.66 15.18
CA TYR A 56 1.41 -1.38 15.54
C TYR A 56 2.64 -0.47 15.58
N LEU A 57 2.56 0.72 15.01
CA LEU A 57 3.73 1.60 14.87
C LEU A 57 4.16 2.17 16.22
N VAL A 58 5.38 1.83 16.64
CA VAL A 58 6.02 2.41 17.82
C VAL A 58 6.47 3.83 17.50
N GLY A 59 6.23 4.77 18.41
CA GLY A 59 6.51 6.19 18.18
C GLY A 59 5.54 6.86 17.20
N LYS A 60 4.36 6.27 17.03
CA LYS A 60 3.27 6.85 16.22
C LYS A 60 2.97 8.30 16.62
N ASN A 61 2.69 9.13 15.62
CA ASN A 61 2.43 10.56 15.74
C ASN A 61 3.64 11.43 16.11
N GLU A 62 4.84 10.88 16.16
CA GLU A 62 6.07 11.65 16.14
C GLU A 62 6.25 12.31 14.77
N LYS A 63 6.76 13.54 14.77
CA LYS A 63 7.01 14.30 13.52
C LYS A 63 8.30 13.89 12.83
N GLU A 64 8.68 12.63 13.00
CA GLU A 64 9.84 12.07 12.31
C GLU A 64 9.49 11.72 10.88
N ARG A 65 10.33 12.16 9.95
CA ARG A 65 10.21 11.90 8.52
C ARG A 65 11.52 11.39 7.95
N MET A 66 11.44 10.54 6.94
CA MET A 66 12.61 10.02 6.26
C MET A 66 13.33 11.16 5.52
N PRO A 67 14.64 11.37 5.75
CA PRO A 67 15.42 12.27 4.94
C PRO A 67 15.54 11.75 3.51
N TRP A 68 15.56 12.65 2.54
CA TRP A 68 15.80 12.30 1.13
C TRP A 68 17.08 11.49 0.93
N GLU A 69 18.16 11.87 1.60
CA GLU A 69 19.45 11.21 1.49
C GLU A 69 19.41 9.74 1.93
N THR A 70 18.60 9.44 2.95
CA THR A 70 18.36 8.06 3.41
C THR A 70 17.61 7.26 2.37
N ALA A 71 16.54 7.81 1.80
CA ALA A 71 15.79 7.15 0.74
C ALA A 71 16.66 6.88 -0.49
N LYS A 72 17.42 7.90 -0.92
CA LYS A 72 18.36 7.81 -2.05
C LYS A 72 19.40 6.71 -1.81
N ALA A 73 20.06 6.72 -0.66
CA ALA A 73 21.08 5.73 -0.33
C ALA A 73 20.54 4.30 -0.31
N ALA A 74 19.30 4.11 0.20
CA ALA A 74 18.64 2.82 0.21
C ALA A 74 18.33 2.32 -1.21
N ILE A 75 17.84 3.20 -2.09
CA ILE A 75 17.57 2.86 -3.49
C ILE A 75 18.86 2.47 -4.20
N ASP A 76 19.90 3.29 -4.09
CA ASP A 76 21.21 3.01 -4.71
C ASP A 76 21.76 1.68 -4.19
N TYR A 77 21.71 1.45 -2.88
CA TYR A 77 22.16 0.20 -2.26
C TYR A 77 21.47 -1.04 -2.85
N VAL A 78 20.18 -0.96 -3.07
CA VAL A 78 19.39 -2.09 -3.60
C VAL A 78 19.69 -2.29 -5.09
N LEU A 79 19.70 -1.21 -5.88
CA LEU A 79 19.91 -1.28 -7.33
C LEU A 79 21.35 -1.61 -7.72
N ASP A 80 22.32 -1.38 -6.84
CA ASP A 80 23.73 -1.77 -7.06
C ASP A 80 24.01 -3.27 -6.82
N ARG A 81 22.99 -4.01 -6.36
CA ARG A 81 23.11 -5.44 -5.95
C ARG A 81 22.26 -6.38 -6.77
N GLU A 82 22.11 -6.12 -8.04
CA GLU A 82 21.30 -6.93 -8.95
C GLU A 82 21.70 -8.41 -8.95
N ASP A 83 23.01 -8.69 -8.83
CA ASP A 83 23.56 -10.05 -8.78
C ASP A 83 23.52 -10.72 -7.39
N ASP A 84 23.08 -10.00 -6.33
CA ASP A 84 22.97 -10.56 -4.99
C ASP A 84 21.71 -11.45 -4.92
N PRO A 85 21.82 -12.72 -4.46
CA PRO A 85 20.67 -13.62 -4.32
C PRO A 85 19.52 -13.04 -3.51
N ASN A 86 19.78 -12.11 -2.59
CA ASN A 86 18.74 -11.42 -1.83
C ASN A 86 17.92 -10.43 -2.67
N PHE A 87 18.40 -10.04 -3.83
CA PHE A 87 17.75 -9.10 -4.76
C PHE A 87 17.52 -9.68 -6.16
N ALA A 88 17.91 -10.92 -6.40
CA ALA A 88 17.74 -11.62 -7.67
C ALA A 88 16.29 -12.11 -7.89
N TYR A 89 15.34 -11.17 -7.83
CA TYR A 89 13.91 -11.41 -8.05
C TYR A 89 13.50 -10.83 -9.41
N GLU A 90 12.52 -11.46 -10.08
CA GLU A 90 12.04 -11.02 -11.40
C GLU A 90 11.35 -9.66 -11.36
N SER A 91 10.81 -9.28 -10.20
CA SER A 91 10.06 -8.04 -10.02
C SER A 91 10.28 -7.44 -8.64
N VAL A 92 9.89 -6.17 -8.48
CA VAL A 92 9.98 -5.46 -7.22
C VAL A 92 8.70 -4.70 -6.87
N ILE A 93 8.34 -4.73 -5.59
CA ILE A 93 7.31 -3.90 -5.01
C ILE A 93 8.01 -2.88 -4.11
N TRP A 94 7.91 -1.60 -4.46
CA TRP A 94 8.33 -0.48 -3.64
C TRP A 94 7.15 -0.05 -2.78
N ASP A 95 7.16 -0.46 -1.53
CA ASP A 95 6.04 -0.30 -0.61
C ASP A 95 6.25 0.91 0.30
N PHE A 96 5.24 1.79 0.37
CA PHE A 96 5.26 3.02 1.16
C PHE A 96 4.27 2.91 2.31
N ILE A 97 4.81 2.92 3.51
CA ILE A 97 4.05 2.87 4.75
C ILE A 97 4.55 3.96 5.71
N GLY A 98 4.00 3.96 6.91
CA GLY A 98 4.41 4.85 7.99
C GLY A 98 3.27 5.06 8.96
N GLY A 99 3.20 6.27 9.55
CA GLY A 99 2.00 6.73 10.22
C GLY A 99 0.89 6.92 9.18
N GLU A 100 1.08 7.90 8.29
CA GLU A 100 0.27 8.09 7.08
C GLU A 100 1.19 8.53 5.92
N PRO A 101 1.44 7.67 4.93
CA PRO A 101 2.39 7.98 3.87
C PRO A 101 2.00 9.21 3.02
N PHE A 102 0.71 9.46 2.79
CA PHE A 102 0.27 10.60 1.99
C PHE A 102 0.47 11.97 2.66
N LEU A 103 0.93 12.02 3.91
CA LEU A 103 1.45 13.26 4.49
C LEU A 103 2.78 13.69 3.84
N GLU A 104 3.53 12.73 3.29
CA GLU A 104 4.84 12.93 2.68
C GLU A 104 4.80 12.71 1.16
N ILE A 105 3.70 13.05 0.51
CA ILE A 105 3.49 12.79 -0.93
C ILE A 105 4.56 13.45 -1.82
N ASP A 106 5.05 14.63 -1.45
CA ASP A 106 6.11 15.32 -2.20
C ASP A 106 7.44 14.55 -2.14
N LEU A 107 7.78 13.98 -0.98
CA LEU A 107 8.95 13.11 -0.83
C LEU A 107 8.75 11.80 -1.61
N ILE A 108 7.58 11.19 -1.49
CA ILE A 108 7.24 9.94 -2.20
C ILE A 108 7.32 10.13 -3.70
N ASP A 109 6.79 11.23 -4.24
CA ASP A 109 6.86 11.52 -5.68
C ASP A 109 8.31 11.63 -6.16
N LYS A 110 9.15 12.30 -5.37
CA LYS A 110 10.59 12.40 -5.64
C LYS A 110 11.29 11.03 -5.60
N ILE A 111 10.93 10.18 -4.63
CA ILE A 111 11.45 8.81 -4.51
C ILE A 111 11.06 7.98 -5.74
N CYS A 112 9.78 8.00 -6.12
CA CYS A 112 9.28 7.24 -7.27
C CYS A 112 9.95 7.67 -8.58
N ASP A 113 10.15 8.97 -8.79
CA ASP A 113 10.85 9.47 -9.97
C ASP A 113 12.31 9.04 -9.98
N TYR A 114 12.98 9.10 -8.83
CA TYR A 114 14.35 8.64 -8.71
C TYR A 114 14.49 7.14 -8.99
N ILE A 115 13.62 6.31 -8.42
CA ILE A 115 13.60 4.86 -8.67
C ILE A 115 13.47 4.58 -10.19
N LYS A 116 12.49 5.19 -10.84
CA LYS A 116 12.27 5.01 -12.30
C LYS A 116 13.49 5.43 -13.10
N THR A 117 14.06 6.58 -12.77
CA THR A 117 15.22 7.14 -13.48
C THR A 117 16.44 6.24 -13.30
N GLU A 118 16.71 5.77 -12.08
CA GLU A 118 17.88 4.95 -11.80
C GLU A 118 17.74 3.53 -12.37
N MET A 119 16.56 2.93 -12.29
CA MET A 119 16.31 1.63 -12.96
C MET A 119 16.53 1.74 -14.47
N TYR A 120 16.02 2.82 -15.11
CA TYR A 120 16.24 3.07 -16.53
C TYR A 120 17.71 3.30 -16.88
N ARG A 121 18.40 4.20 -16.14
CA ARG A 121 19.80 4.55 -16.37
C ARG A 121 20.74 3.36 -16.24
N ARG A 122 20.44 2.45 -15.31
CA ARG A 122 21.23 1.23 -15.06
C ARG A 122 20.84 0.08 -15.97
N ASN A 123 19.81 0.23 -16.82
CA ASN A 123 19.18 -0.87 -17.57
C ASN A 123 18.81 -2.05 -16.65
N HIS A 124 18.33 -1.74 -15.44
CA HIS A 124 18.02 -2.72 -14.41
C HIS A 124 16.81 -3.57 -14.83
N HIS A 125 16.86 -4.89 -14.62
CA HIS A 125 15.80 -5.82 -15.05
C HIS A 125 14.42 -5.50 -14.45
N TRP A 126 14.36 -4.90 -13.26
CA TRP A 126 13.10 -4.48 -12.64
C TRP A 126 12.39 -3.32 -13.35
N PHE A 127 13.06 -2.59 -14.26
CA PHE A 127 12.45 -1.46 -14.95
C PHE A 127 11.13 -1.81 -15.66
N ASN A 128 10.99 -3.03 -16.13
CA ASN A 128 9.77 -3.51 -16.80
C ASN A 128 8.83 -4.28 -15.86
N SER A 129 9.20 -4.47 -14.59
CA SER A 129 8.46 -5.32 -13.65
C SER A 129 8.51 -4.76 -12.23
N TYR A 130 7.95 -3.56 -12.03
CA TYR A 130 7.87 -2.93 -10.72
C TYR A 130 6.47 -2.43 -10.40
N ARG A 131 6.22 -2.20 -9.11
CA ARG A 131 4.98 -1.59 -8.60
C ARG A 131 5.29 -0.74 -7.38
N PHE A 132 4.62 0.41 -7.30
CA PHE A 132 4.53 1.22 -6.08
C PHE A 132 3.29 0.82 -5.30
N SER A 133 3.45 0.41 -4.05
CA SER A 133 2.38 -0.04 -3.17
C SER A 133 2.21 0.92 -1.99
N PHE A 134 0.97 1.12 -1.57
CA PHE A 134 0.62 2.04 -0.49
C PHE A 134 -0.40 1.42 0.44
N SER A 135 -0.16 1.58 1.76
CA SER A 135 -1.19 1.36 2.78
C SER A 135 -1.50 2.69 3.45
N THR A 136 -2.71 3.20 3.24
CA THR A 136 -3.14 4.53 3.69
C THR A 136 -4.44 4.48 4.50
N ASN A 137 -4.65 5.48 5.35
CA ASN A 137 -5.92 5.71 6.02
C ASN A 137 -6.99 6.35 5.10
N GLY A 138 -6.60 6.81 3.91
CA GLY A 138 -7.50 7.36 2.90
C GLY A 138 -7.89 8.84 3.07
N ILE A 139 -7.58 9.48 4.21
CA ILE A 139 -8.04 10.86 4.49
C ILE A 139 -7.54 11.87 3.45
N ASN A 140 -6.29 11.72 3.02
CA ASN A 140 -5.67 12.62 2.04
C ASN A 140 -5.84 12.16 0.60
N TYR A 141 -6.60 11.07 0.35
CA TYR A 141 -6.73 10.48 -0.98
C TYR A 141 -7.19 11.50 -2.03
N ASP A 142 -8.21 12.32 -1.72
CA ASP A 142 -8.79 13.32 -2.64
C ASP A 142 -7.98 14.62 -2.74
N SER A 143 -6.85 14.74 -2.04
CA SER A 143 -6.05 15.96 -2.14
C SER A 143 -5.46 16.10 -3.55
N GLU A 144 -5.39 17.34 -4.04
CA GLU A 144 -4.88 17.64 -5.38
C GLU A 144 -3.50 17.01 -5.64
N LYS A 145 -2.60 17.09 -4.65
CA LYS A 145 -1.25 16.52 -4.76
C LYS A 145 -1.27 15.00 -4.91
N VAL A 146 -2.08 14.31 -4.12
CA VAL A 146 -2.22 12.84 -4.18
C VAL A 146 -2.85 12.43 -5.50
N GLN A 147 -3.90 13.11 -5.95
CA GLN A 147 -4.54 12.82 -7.23
C GLN A 147 -3.61 13.05 -8.42
N LYS A 148 -2.79 14.11 -8.38
CA LYS A 148 -1.77 14.37 -9.40
C LYS A 148 -0.71 13.25 -9.43
N PHE A 149 -0.25 12.82 -8.26
CA PHE A 149 0.69 11.70 -8.13
C PHE A 149 0.09 10.38 -8.68
N ILE A 150 -1.16 10.07 -8.32
CA ILE A 150 -1.88 8.89 -8.80
C ILE A 150 -1.99 8.92 -10.33
N LYS A 151 -2.44 10.03 -10.91
CA LYS A 151 -2.55 10.18 -12.37
C LYS A 151 -1.21 9.98 -13.08
N LYS A 152 -0.11 10.46 -12.48
CA LYS A 152 1.24 10.34 -13.04
C LYS A 152 1.75 8.89 -13.06
N ASN A 153 1.38 8.10 -12.05
CA ASN A 153 1.96 6.78 -11.82
C ASN A 153 0.96 5.61 -11.95
N HIS A 154 -0.26 5.84 -12.44
CA HIS A 154 -1.42 4.93 -12.36
C HIS A 154 -1.16 3.51 -12.87
N GLU A 155 -0.31 3.33 -13.89
CA GLU A 155 -0.01 2.01 -14.45
C GLU A 155 0.79 1.10 -13.50
N HIS A 156 1.52 1.70 -12.57
CA HIS A 156 2.39 1.00 -11.64
C HIS A 156 1.96 1.17 -10.17
N LEU A 157 0.71 1.57 -9.90
CA LEU A 157 0.23 1.80 -8.53
C LEU A 157 -0.66 0.68 -8.01
N SER A 158 -0.53 0.44 -6.69
CA SER A 158 -1.47 -0.30 -5.87
C SER A 158 -1.72 0.49 -4.58
N ILE A 159 -2.95 0.88 -4.31
CA ILE A 159 -3.31 1.67 -3.12
C ILE A 159 -4.34 0.90 -2.32
N GLY A 160 -3.96 0.49 -1.11
CA GLY A 160 -4.85 -0.10 -0.13
C GLY A 160 -5.35 0.96 0.86
N ILE A 161 -6.67 1.22 0.87
CA ILE A 161 -7.31 2.08 1.86
C ILE A 161 -7.92 1.23 2.95
N THR A 162 -7.59 1.51 4.21
CA THR A 162 -8.07 0.71 5.34
C THR A 162 -9.43 1.20 5.83
N ILE A 163 -10.43 0.33 5.74
CA ILE A 163 -11.78 0.53 6.30
C ILE A 163 -12.13 -0.65 7.20
N ASP A 164 -12.47 -0.40 8.46
CA ASP A 164 -12.76 -1.42 9.47
C ASP A 164 -14.25 -1.87 9.44
N GLY A 165 -14.85 -2.00 8.28
CA GLY A 165 -16.22 -2.44 8.08
C GLY A 165 -17.23 -1.30 8.24
N THR A 166 -18.21 -1.45 9.18
CA THR A 166 -19.25 -0.42 9.36
C THR A 166 -18.71 0.88 9.96
N ALA A 167 -19.40 2.01 9.72
CA ALA A 167 -19.04 3.30 10.30
C ALA A 167 -18.80 3.23 11.80
N ARG A 168 -19.72 2.58 12.55
CA ARG A 168 -19.58 2.42 14.01
C ARG A 168 -18.30 1.67 14.40
N LYS A 169 -17.97 0.58 13.70
CA LYS A 169 -16.79 -0.22 14.01
C LYS A 169 -15.49 0.52 13.64
N HIS A 170 -15.49 1.18 12.51
CA HIS A 170 -14.37 2.01 12.07
C HIS A 170 -14.09 3.15 13.06
N ASP A 171 -15.12 3.93 13.40
CA ASP A 171 -14.99 5.10 14.27
C ASP A 171 -14.68 4.76 15.73
N LEU A 172 -14.97 3.54 16.20
CA LEU A 172 -14.52 3.07 17.51
C LEU A 172 -12.99 2.94 17.61
N ASN A 173 -12.31 2.66 16.50
CA ASN A 173 -10.89 2.33 16.47
C ASN A 173 -10.04 3.37 15.77
N ARG A 174 -10.55 4.00 14.75
CA ARG A 174 -9.81 4.92 13.86
C ARG A 174 -10.25 6.36 14.08
N VAL A 175 -9.83 6.90 15.21
CA VAL A 175 -10.14 8.27 15.62
C VAL A 175 -9.02 9.22 15.24
N TYR A 176 -9.34 10.50 15.06
CA TYR A 176 -8.33 11.54 14.86
C TYR A 176 -7.47 11.72 16.12
N LYS A 177 -6.18 12.03 15.94
CA LYS A 177 -5.32 12.39 17.05
C LYS A 177 -5.85 13.64 17.74
N ASN A 178 -5.76 13.67 19.07
CA ASN A 178 -6.28 14.76 19.91
C ASN A 178 -7.81 14.97 19.83
N SER A 179 -8.55 13.97 19.41
CA SER A 179 -10.00 14.02 19.29
C SER A 179 -10.58 12.61 19.39
N GLU A 180 -11.83 12.49 19.83
CA GLU A 180 -12.59 11.23 19.75
C GLU A 180 -13.40 11.12 18.44
N ARG A 181 -13.26 12.07 17.52
CA ARG A 181 -13.95 12.06 16.23
C ARG A 181 -13.46 10.90 15.37
N GLY A 182 -14.40 10.06 14.93
CA GLY A 182 -14.13 9.01 13.96
C GLY A 182 -13.81 9.55 12.56
N SER A 183 -13.16 8.75 11.75
CA SER A 183 -12.68 9.14 10.42
C SER A 183 -13.49 8.55 9.26
N TYR A 184 -14.50 7.70 9.52
CA TYR A 184 -15.24 6.98 8.48
C TYR A 184 -15.79 7.88 7.37
N LYS A 185 -16.48 8.98 7.76
CA LYS A 185 -17.06 9.92 6.78
C LYS A 185 -16.04 10.54 5.84
N ASP A 186 -14.82 10.76 6.33
CA ASP A 186 -13.77 11.43 5.56
C ASP A 186 -13.08 10.43 4.60
N VAL A 187 -13.20 9.13 4.86
CA VAL A 187 -12.61 8.06 4.04
C VAL A 187 -13.56 7.56 2.95
N VAL A 188 -14.88 7.56 3.20
CA VAL A 188 -15.89 6.99 2.27
C VAL A 188 -16.66 8.04 1.46
N ARG A 189 -16.23 9.30 1.48
CA ARG A 189 -16.86 10.39 0.73
C ARG A 189 -16.62 10.28 -0.78
#